data_b994b2ff8162ad2ef3a02321c9789288
#
_entry.id   b994b2ff8162ad2ef3a02321c9789288
#
_cell.length_a   1.000
_cell.length_b   1.000
_cell.length_c   1.000
_cell.angle_alpha   90.00
_cell.angle_beta   90.00
_cell.angle_gamma   90.00
#
_symmetry.space_group_name_H-M   'P 1'
#
loop_
_entity.id
_entity.type
_entity.pdbx_description
1 polymer ?
#
loop_
_entity_poly.entity_id
_entity_poly.type
_entity_poly.pdbx_seq_one_letter_code
_entity_poly.pdbx_strand_id
1 'polypeptide(L)'
;MITLGITGRSGCGKSTVTAVFAAHGVPLADADQLSREILLPGSPLLPQLAARFGGDILRPDGTLDRRLLADRAFATPEGKAALDSLTHPAIVARIRAAKQVAQAAGAPLFVLDGAVIVGTAAQAECDRLCVVTAPFETSVARIVARDGISPEMAARRLNAQTPEETLTAQADYTLHNDAGLEALQAAAARLCERLQAEGGVTAAL
;
A
#
# COMPACT_ATOMS: atom_id res chain seq x y z
N MET A 1 17.03 4.82 -10.75
CA MET A 1 15.85 3.96 -10.51
C MET A 1 14.70 4.83 -10.02
N ILE A 2 13.55 4.76 -10.65
CA ILE A 2 12.32 5.44 -10.20
C ILE A 2 11.59 4.54 -9.20
N THR A 3 11.02 5.12 -8.13
CA THR A 3 10.11 4.43 -7.21
C THR A 3 8.69 4.91 -7.49
N LEU A 4 7.82 4.02 -7.97
CA LEU A 4 6.41 4.29 -8.20
C LEU A 4 5.57 3.74 -7.04
N GLY A 5 4.87 4.62 -6.32
CA GLY A 5 3.80 4.21 -5.41
C GLY A 5 2.53 3.90 -6.20
N ILE A 6 1.95 2.72 -6.01
CA ILE A 6 0.64 2.38 -6.60
C ILE A 6 -0.37 2.24 -5.47
N THR A 7 -1.40 3.07 -5.50
CA THR A 7 -2.47 3.08 -4.50
C THR A 7 -3.84 3.19 -5.14
N GLY A 8 -4.87 3.09 -4.33
CA GLY A 8 -6.26 3.20 -4.76
C GLY A 8 -7.19 2.52 -3.77
N ARG A 9 -8.47 2.88 -3.83
CA ARG A 9 -9.51 2.37 -2.93
C ARG A 9 -9.77 0.88 -3.16
N SER A 10 -10.34 0.21 -2.17
CA SER A 10 -10.71 -1.20 -2.28
C SER A 10 -11.61 -1.44 -3.51
N GLY A 11 -11.34 -2.52 -4.24
CA GLY A 11 -12.13 -2.87 -5.44
C GLY A 11 -11.77 -2.10 -6.72
N CYS A 12 -10.86 -1.11 -6.68
CA CYS A 12 -10.48 -0.31 -7.85
C CYS A 12 -9.71 -1.10 -8.94
N GLY A 13 -9.09 -2.23 -8.60
CA GLY A 13 -8.27 -3.01 -9.55
C GLY A 13 -6.77 -2.83 -9.41
N LYS A 14 -6.30 -2.28 -8.28
CA LYS A 14 -4.88 -2.09 -7.95
C LYS A 14 -4.05 -3.36 -8.20
N SER A 15 -4.52 -4.53 -7.74
CA SER A 15 -3.84 -5.83 -7.92
C SER A 15 -3.66 -6.23 -9.39
N THR A 16 -4.57 -5.83 -10.27
CA THR A 16 -4.43 -6.03 -11.72
C THR A 16 -3.26 -5.20 -12.26
N VAL A 17 -3.17 -3.94 -11.84
CA VAL A 17 -2.09 -3.04 -12.25
C VAL A 17 -0.75 -3.56 -11.74
N THR A 18 -0.64 -3.90 -10.47
CA THR A 18 0.62 -4.43 -9.89
C THR A 18 1.05 -5.75 -10.53
N ALA A 19 0.10 -6.62 -10.90
CA ALA A 19 0.39 -7.85 -11.63
C ALA A 19 0.99 -7.59 -13.02
N VAL A 20 0.55 -6.54 -13.73
CA VAL A 20 1.15 -6.13 -15.02
C VAL A 20 2.60 -5.68 -14.82
N PHE A 21 2.89 -4.85 -13.82
CA PHE A 21 4.27 -4.43 -13.53
C PHE A 21 5.15 -5.62 -13.16
N ALA A 22 4.64 -6.57 -12.36
CA ALA A 22 5.35 -7.81 -12.04
C ALA A 22 5.67 -8.64 -13.30
N ALA A 23 4.72 -8.78 -14.22
CA ALA A 23 4.90 -9.49 -15.49
C ALA A 23 5.95 -8.83 -16.40
N HIS A 24 6.19 -7.52 -16.26
CA HIS A 24 7.26 -6.79 -16.94
C HIS A 24 8.60 -6.83 -16.17
N GLY A 25 8.73 -7.69 -15.17
CA GLY A 25 9.96 -7.88 -14.41
C GLY A 25 10.30 -6.75 -13.43
N VAL A 26 9.34 -5.87 -13.10
CA VAL A 26 9.56 -4.79 -12.13
C VAL A 26 9.54 -5.36 -10.71
N PRO A 27 10.58 -5.12 -9.89
CA PRO A 27 10.56 -5.48 -8.48
C PRO A 27 9.46 -4.72 -7.73
N LEU A 28 8.73 -5.44 -6.86
CA LEU A 28 7.63 -4.90 -6.06
C LEU A 28 7.85 -5.16 -4.57
N ALA A 29 7.36 -4.22 -3.76
CA ALA A 29 7.12 -4.44 -2.33
C ALA A 29 5.67 -4.06 -1.99
N ASP A 30 5.00 -4.90 -1.21
CA ASP A 30 3.66 -4.67 -0.67
C ASP A 30 3.79 -4.01 0.71
N ALA A 31 3.45 -2.72 0.81
CA ALA A 31 3.52 -1.95 2.05
C ALA A 31 2.59 -2.52 3.14
N ASP A 32 1.44 -3.08 2.75
CA ASP A 32 0.51 -3.71 3.68
C ASP A 32 1.10 -5.01 4.25
N GLN A 33 1.81 -5.78 3.42
CA GLN A 33 2.56 -6.97 3.87
C GLN A 33 3.72 -6.58 4.77
N LEU A 34 4.55 -5.60 4.39
CA LEU A 34 5.65 -5.10 5.20
C LEU A 34 5.17 -4.63 6.59
N SER A 35 4.03 -3.93 6.64
CA SER A 35 3.39 -3.51 7.89
C SER A 35 2.96 -4.69 8.78
N ARG A 36 2.65 -5.83 8.20
CA ARG A 36 2.35 -7.06 8.95
C ARG A 36 3.61 -7.74 9.45
N GLU A 37 4.64 -7.76 8.62
CA GLU A 37 5.92 -8.45 8.93
C GLU A 37 6.66 -7.82 10.12
N ILE A 38 6.65 -6.48 10.24
CA ILE A 38 7.28 -5.81 11.38
C ILE A 38 6.63 -6.12 12.73
N LEU A 39 5.44 -6.73 12.73
CA LEU A 39 4.66 -7.09 13.92
C LEU A 39 4.52 -8.61 14.11
N LEU A 40 5.39 -9.40 13.48
CA LEU A 40 5.45 -10.85 13.70
C LEU A 40 6.07 -11.19 15.07
N PRO A 41 5.79 -12.37 15.63
CA PRO A 41 6.41 -12.83 16.86
C PRO A 41 7.95 -12.69 16.83
N GLY A 42 8.52 -12.18 17.93
CA GLY A 42 9.96 -11.87 18.01
C GLY A 42 10.35 -10.48 17.52
N SER A 43 9.42 -9.69 16.99
CA SER A 43 9.70 -8.31 16.59
C SER A 43 10.06 -7.44 17.81
N PRO A 44 11.13 -6.61 17.72
CA PRO A 44 11.50 -5.68 18.79
C PRO A 44 10.47 -4.56 19.02
N LEU A 45 9.49 -4.41 18.13
CA LEU A 45 8.39 -3.46 18.29
C LEU A 45 7.33 -3.94 19.26
N LEU A 46 7.13 -5.26 19.39
CA LEU A 46 6.06 -5.81 20.22
C LEU A 46 6.15 -5.39 21.70
N PRO A 47 7.32 -5.45 22.36
CA PRO A 47 7.46 -4.94 23.74
C PRO A 47 7.18 -3.44 23.86
N GLN A 48 7.57 -2.64 22.86
CA GLN A 48 7.33 -1.19 22.86
C GLN A 48 5.84 -0.87 22.71
N LEU A 49 5.15 -1.60 21.82
CA LEU A 49 3.71 -1.49 21.67
C LEU A 49 2.97 -1.94 22.93
N ALA A 50 3.40 -3.03 23.57
CA ALA A 50 2.83 -3.51 24.82
C ALA A 50 3.01 -2.49 25.96
N ALA A 51 4.18 -1.86 26.05
CA ALA A 51 4.42 -0.80 27.03
C ALA A 51 3.51 0.41 26.82
N ARG A 52 3.17 0.74 25.58
CA ARG A 52 2.35 1.92 25.22
C ARG A 52 0.85 1.65 25.28
N PHE A 53 0.43 0.46 24.83
CA PHE A 53 -0.98 0.11 24.62
C PHE A 53 -1.53 -0.96 25.56
N GLY A 54 -0.68 -1.48 26.50
CA GLY A 54 -1.03 -2.52 27.46
C GLY A 54 -0.49 -3.89 27.08
N GLY A 55 0.03 -4.62 28.08
CA GLY A 55 0.69 -5.92 27.87
C GLY A 55 -0.22 -7.01 27.30
N ASP A 56 -1.52 -6.89 27.51
CA ASP A 56 -2.56 -7.83 27.04
C ASP A 56 -2.82 -7.76 25.52
N ILE A 57 -2.22 -6.80 24.80
CA ILE A 57 -2.19 -6.86 23.32
C ILE A 57 -1.31 -8.02 22.81
N LEU A 58 -0.45 -8.59 23.65
CA LEU A 58 0.34 -9.78 23.34
C LEU A 58 -0.33 -11.02 23.94
N ARG A 59 -0.61 -11.99 23.09
CA ARG A 59 -1.15 -13.28 23.52
C ARG A 59 -0.07 -14.14 24.20
N PRO A 60 -0.45 -15.19 24.95
CA PRO A 60 0.52 -16.07 25.60
C PRO A 60 1.51 -16.76 24.65
N ASP A 61 1.14 -16.93 23.38
CA ASP A 61 1.99 -17.48 22.34
C ASP A 61 2.94 -16.46 21.69
N GLY A 62 2.95 -15.22 22.18
CA GLY A 62 3.79 -14.12 21.66
C GLY A 62 3.22 -13.45 20.44
N THR A 63 2.06 -13.83 19.96
CA THR A 63 1.39 -13.16 18.83
C THR A 63 0.68 -11.89 19.27
N LEU A 64 0.61 -10.92 18.35
CA LEU A 64 -0.08 -9.66 18.56
C LEU A 64 -1.60 -9.82 18.36
N ASP A 65 -2.40 -9.37 19.30
CA ASP A 65 -3.81 -9.11 19.09
C ASP A 65 -3.99 -7.79 18.32
N ARG A 66 -4.00 -7.90 17.00
CA ARG A 66 -4.08 -6.74 16.11
C ARG A 66 -5.36 -5.94 16.28
N ARG A 67 -6.47 -6.61 16.62
CA ARG A 67 -7.75 -5.95 16.84
C ARG A 67 -7.71 -5.10 18.10
N LEU A 68 -7.24 -5.67 19.20
CA LEU A 68 -7.12 -4.95 20.46
C LEU A 68 -6.14 -3.77 20.37
N LEU A 69 -5.01 -3.96 19.67
CA LEU A 69 -4.08 -2.86 19.39
C LEU A 69 -4.77 -1.76 18.57
N ALA A 70 -5.48 -2.11 17.52
CA ALA A 70 -6.20 -1.14 16.67
C ALA A 70 -7.27 -0.39 17.46
N ASP A 71 -8.09 -1.10 18.24
CA ASP A 71 -9.14 -0.50 19.08
C ASP A 71 -8.56 0.54 20.05
N ARG A 72 -7.39 0.27 20.64
CA ARG A 72 -6.71 1.21 21.56
C ARG A 72 -5.99 2.34 20.83
N ALA A 73 -5.29 2.02 19.77
CA ALA A 73 -4.51 3.02 19.04
C ALA A 73 -5.39 4.04 18.33
N PHE A 74 -6.52 3.60 17.78
CA PHE A 74 -7.44 4.49 17.05
C PHE A 74 -8.53 5.10 17.93
N ALA A 75 -8.53 4.81 19.24
CA ALA A 75 -9.46 5.45 20.19
C ALA A 75 -9.25 6.96 20.31
N THR A 76 -8.02 7.43 20.13
CA THR A 76 -7.66 8.85 20.22
C THR A 76 -6.61 9.25 19.18
N PRO A 77 -6.54 10.54 18.79
CA PRO A 77 -5.48 11.03 17.89
C PRO A 77 -4.07 10.77 18.45
N GLU A 78 -3.87 10.88 19.76
CA GLU A 78 -2.58 10.64 20.43
C GLU A 78 -2.19 9.15 20.39
N GLY A 79 -3.17 8.26 20.50
CA GLY A 79 -2.98 6.81 20.31
C GLY A 79 -2.51 6.50 18.91
N LYS A 80 -3.18 7.06 17.90
CA LYS A 80 -2.78 6.90 16.49
C LYS A 80 -1.36 7.44 16.26
N ALA A 81 -1.06 8.65 16.74
CA ALA A 81 0.28 9.24 16.60
C ALA A 81 1.37 8.38 17.26
N ALA A 82 1.08 7.80 18.43
CA ALA A 82 1.99 6.89 19.12
C ALA A 82 2.22 5.58 18.34
N LEU A 83 1.17 4.98 17.78
CA LEU A 83 1.31 3.80 16.91
C LEU A 83 2.17 4.12 15.68
N ASP A 84 1.87 5.22 15.00
CA ASP A 84 2.59 5.67 13.82
C ASP A 84 4.07 5.93 14.14
N SER A 85 4.39 6.60 15.26
CA SER A 85 5.77 6.89 15.66
C SER A 85 6.60 5.64 15.93
N LEU A 86 5.98 4.57 16.44
CA LEU A 86 6.65 3.29 16.68
C LEU A 86 6.80 2.45 15.41
N THR A 87 5.80 2.45 14.53
CA THR A 87 5.76 1.52 13.38
C THR A 87 6.34 2.12 12.10
N HIS A 88 6.15 3.42 11.82
CA HIS A 88 6.61 4.05 10.59
C HIS A 88 8.11 3.90 10.33
N PRO A 89 9.03 4.10 11.31
CA PRO A 89 10.45 3.93 11.06
C PRO A 89 10.81 2.52 10.59
N ALA A 90 10.16 1.50 11.17
CA ALA A 90 10.40 0.11 10.80
C ALA A 90 9.83 -0.23 9.41
N ILE A 91 8.66 0.29 9.07
CA ILE A 91 8.07 0.13 7.72
C ILE A 91 8.98 0.78 6.68
N VAL A 92 9.40 2.04 6.90
CA VAL A 92 10.30 2.76 5.99
C VAL A 92 11.63 2.03 5.83
N ALA A 93 12.20 1.49 6.92
CA ALA A 93 13.43 0.71 6.83
C ALA A 93 13.27 -0.55 5.94
N ARG A 94 12.13 -1.23 6.02
CA ARG A 94 11.82 -2.38 5.16
C ARG A 94 11.65 -1.98 3.69
N ILE A 95 10.93 -0.86 3.44
CA ILE A 95 10.79 -0.31 2.07
C ILE A 95 12.16 0.02 1.49
N ARG A 96 13.01 0.73 2.24
CA ARG A 96 14.37 1.10 1.81
C ARG A 96 15.23 -0.12 1.53
N ALA A 97 15.17 -1.15 2.36
CA ALA A 97 15.89 -2.40 2.13
C ALA A 97 15.44 -3.08 0.82
N ALA A 98 14.15 -3.14 0.55
CA ALA A 98 13.64 -3.68 -0.72
C ALA A 98 14.08 -2.85 -1.93
N LYS A 99 14.04 -1.52 -1.82
CA LYS A 99 14.56 -0.60 -2.86
C LYS A 99 16.05 -0.81 -3.12
N GLN A 100 16.86 -0.98 -2.08
CA GLN A 100 18.29 -1.23 -2.21
C GLN A 100 18.60 -2.54 -2.97
N VAL A 101 17.84 -3.60 -2.69
CA VAL A 101 17.97 -4.88 -3.42
C VAL A 101 17.65 -4.68 -4.90
N ALA A 102 16.55 -4.00 -5.22
CA ALA A 102 16.15 -3.69 -6.59
C ALA A 102 17.22 -2.84 -7.32
N GLN A 103 17.75 -1.82 -6.63
CA GLN A 103 18.77 -0.94 -7.15
C GLN A 103 20.09 -1.67 -7.41
N ALA A 104 20.51 -2.55 -6.50
CA ALA A 104 21.71 -3.38 -6.67
C ALA A 104 21.57 -4.37 -7.84
N ALA A 105 20.33 -4.80 -8.15
CA ALA A 105 20.03 -5.61 -9.32
C ALA A 105 19.95 -4.80 -10.63
N GLY A 106 20.17 -3.48 -10.59
CA GLY A 106 20.11 -2.62 -11.77
C GLY A 106 18.70 -2.32 -12.27
N ALA A 107 17.67 -2.51 -11.44
CA ALA A 107 16.29 -2.24 -11.85
C ALA A 107 16.09 -0.75 -12.16
N PRO A 108 15.52 -0.39 -13.31
CA PRO A 108 15.24 1.01 -13.64
C PRO A 108 14.01 1.56 -12.89
N LEU A 109 13.14 0.67 -12.45
CA LEU A 109 11.86 0.96 -11.80
C LEU A 109 11.66 0.03 -10.62
N PHE A 110 11.12 0.55 -9.53
CA PHE A 110 10.66 -0.20 -8.36
C PHE A 110 9.22 0.23 -8.04
N VAL A 111 8.36 -0.72 -7.68
CA VAL A 111 6.97 -0.44 -7.29
C VAL A 111 6.77 -0.67 -5.80
N LEU A 112 6.19 0.32 -5.13
CA LEU A 112 5.62 0.20 -3.80
C LEU A 112 4.11 0.10 -3.92
N ASP A 113 3.55 -1.08 -3.69
CA ASP A 113 2.11 -1.33 -3.67
C ASP A 113 1.56 -1.14 -2.25
N GLY A 114 0.47 -0.41 -2.10
CA GLY A 114 -0.18 -0.25 -0.80
C GLY A 114 -1.53 0.46 -0.90
N ALA A 115 -2.47 0.01 -0.06
CA ALA A 115 -3.79 0.66 0.01
C ALA A 115 -3.71 2.03 0.70
N VAL A 116 -2.73 2.24 1.58
CA VAL A 116 -2.55 3.44 2.39
C VAL A 116 -1.12 3.96 2.22
N ILE A 117 -0.84 4.57 1.06
CA ILE A 117 0.44 5.26 0.81
C ILE A 117 0.29 6.76 1.10
N VAL A 118 -0.75 7.38 0.54
CA VAL A 118 -1.01 8.81 0.65
C VAL A 118 -1.20 9.24 2.10
N GLY A 119 -0.48 10.29 2.50
CA GLY A 119 -0.50 10.83 3.86
C GLY A 119 0.28 10.00 4.89
N THR A 120 1.07 9.02 4.46
CA THR A 120 1.92 8.21 5.34
C THR A 120 3.41 8.40 5.03
N ALA A 121 4.28 7.89 5.92
CA ALA A 121 5.72 7.92 5.70
C ALA A 121 6.16 7.14 4.43
N ALA A 122 5.35 6.19 3.96
CA ALA A 122 5.60 5.45 2.74
C ALA A 122 5.54 6.35 1.48
N GLN A 123 4.74 7.42 1.49
CA GLN A 123 4.65 8.37 0.38
C GLN A 123 6.00 9.06 0.11
N ALA A 124 6.73 9.42 1.15
CA ALA A 124 8.05 10.05 1.02
C ALA A 124 9.12 9.13 0.39
N GLU A 125 8.86 7.83 0.33
CA GLU A 125 9.73 6.86 -0.34
C GLU A 125 9.43 6.70 -1.84
N CYS A 126 8.37 7.36 -2.35
CA CYS A 126 7.95 7.31 -3.75
C CYS A 126 8.39 8.56 -4.50
N ASP A 127 8.97 8.40 -5.70
CA ASP A 127 9.32 9.50 -6.61
C ASP A 127 8.09 9.94 -7.42
N ARG A 128 7.17 9.00 -7.66
CA ARG A 128 5.91 9.21 -8.39
C ARG A 128 4.79 8.41 -7.73
N LEU A 129 3.58 8.88 -7.88
CA LEU A 129 2.37 8.24 -7.36
C LEU A 129 1.39 7.92 -8.50
N CYS A 130 0.97 6.66 -8.59
CA CYS A 130 -0.10 6.19 -9.46
C CYS A 130 -1.33 5.82 -8.62
N VAL A 131 -2.46 6.44 -8.93
CA VAL A 131 -3.74 6.12 -8.30
C VAL A 131 -4.60 5.33 -9.29
N VAL A 132 -5.09 4.18 -8.85
CA VAL A 132 -6.04 3.36 -9.61
C VAL A 132 -7.45 3.69 -9.12
N THR A 133 -8.34 4.04 -10.04
CA THR A 133 -9.74 4.39 -9.75
C THR A 133 -10.70 3.43 -10.44
N ALA A 134 -11.91 3.32 -9.92
CA ALA A 134 -13.01 2.62 -10.55
C ALA A 134 -14.35 3.21 -10.09
N PRO A 135 -15.44 3.10 -10.88
CA PRO A 135 -16.75 3.52 -10.44
C PRO A 135 -17.12 2.90 -9.09
N PHE A 136 -17.77 3.69 -8.23
CA PHE A 136 -18.12 3.27 -6.86
C PHE A 136 -18.88 1.94 -6.83
N GLU A 137 -19.92 1.82 -7.65
CA GLU A 137 -20.74 0.60 -7.72
C GLU A 137 -19.95 -0.63 -8.20
N THR A 138 -19.03 -0.44 -9.12
CA THR A 138 -18.10 -1.49 -9.57
C THR A 138 -17.21 -1.95 -8.44
N SER A 139 -16.67 -1.01 -7.67
CA SER A 139 -15.84 -1.30 -6.50
C SER A 139 -16.62 -2.03 -5.41
N VAL A 140 -17.86 -1.59 -5.12
CA VAL A 140 -18.76 -2.26 -4.19
C VAL A 140 -19.03 -3.70 -4.63
N ALA A 141 -19.41 -3.93 -5.89
CA ALA A 141 -19.70 -5.27 -6.41
C ALA A 141 -18.47 -6.19 -6.29
N ARG A 142 -17.26 -5.69 -6.58
CA ARG A 142 -16.02 -6.46 -6.45
C ARG A 142 -15.69 -6.81 -4.99
N ILE A 143 -15.95 -5.90 -4.05
CA ILE A 143 -15.74 -6.14 -2.62
C ILE A 143 -16.74 -7.21 -2.12
N VAL A 144 -18.01 -7.12 -2.50
CA VAL A 144 -19.05 -8.12 -2.18
C VAL A 144 -18.62 -9.50 -2.67
N ALA A 145 -18.21 -9.60 -3.94
CA ALA A 145 -17.80 -10.88 -4.54
C ALA A 145 -16.56 -11.48 -3.88
N ARG A 146 -15.58 -10.64 -3.49
CA ARG A 146 -14.33 -11.09 -2.87
C ARG A 146 -14.50 -11.48 -1.41
N ASP A 147 -15.22 -10.65 -0.63
CA ASP A 147 -15.21 -10.72 0.83
C ASP A 147 -16.47 -11.40 1.38
N GLY A 148 -17.49 -11.68 0.54
CA GLY A 148 -18.74 -12.33 0.94
C GLY A 148 -19.60 -11.49 1.90
N ILE A 149 -19.45 -10.15 1.88
CA ILE A 149 -20.18 -9.22 2.74
C ILE A 149 -21.35 -8.58 1.99
N SER A 150 -22.29 -7.96 2.72
CA SER A 150 -23.43 -7.28 2.07
C SER A 150 -22.99 -6.03 1.30
N PRO A 151 -23.76 -5.59 0.28
CA PRO A 151 -23.48 -4.35 -0.45
C PRO A 151 -23.39 -3.12 0.46
N GLU A 152 -24.23 -3.04 1.51
CA GLU A 152 -24.23 -1.94 2.47
C GLU A 152 -22.94 -1.93 3.29
N MET A 153 -22.42 -3.11 3.69
CA MET A 153 -21.16 -3.24 4.39
C MET A 153 -19.98 -2.87 3.49
N ALA A 154 -20.01 -3.29 2.24
CA ALA A 154 -18.98 -2.95 1.24
C ALA A 154 -18.95 -1.43 0.97
N ALA A 155 -20.11 -0.81 0.77
CA ALA A 155 -20.25 0.63 0.58
C ALA A 155 -19.75 1.42 1.81
N ARG A 156 -20.13 0.98 3.02
CA ARG A 156 -19.69 1.58 4.28
C ARG A 156 -18.17 1.51 4.44
N ARG A 157 -17.57 0.36 4.11
CA ARG A 157 -16.12 0.15 4.12
C ARG A 157 -15.40 1.05 3.10
N LEU A 158 -15.97 1.22 1.92
CA LEU A 158 -15.42 2.07 0.88
C LEU A 158 -15.51 3.55 1.25
N ASN A 159 -16.62 3.99 1.86
CA ASN A 159 -16.82 5.35 2.32
C ASN A 159 -15.93 5.74 3.52
N ALA A 160 -15.44 4.76 4.28
CA ALA A 160 -14.49 4.99 5.37
C ALA A 160 -13.03 5.19 4.89
N GLN A 161 -12.74 4.93 3.61
CA GLN A 161 -11.42 5.16 3.03
C GLN A 161 -11.24 6.61 2.60
N THR A 162 -10.00 7.02 2.37
CA THR A 162 -9.67 8.34 1.81
C THR A 162 -10.49 8.59 0.53
N PRO A 163 -11.14 9.75 0.38
CA PRO A 163 -11.89 10.09 -0.83
C PRO A 163 -11.01 9.98 -2.08
N GLU A 164 -11.62 9.55 -3.20
CA GLU A 164 -10.90 9.35 -4.46
C GLU A 164 -10.28 10.66 -4.95
N GLU A 165 -10.98 11.77 -4.82
CA GLU A 165 -10.52 13.10 -5.20
C GLU A 165 -9.27 13.51 -4.42
N THR A 166 -9.18 13.13 -3.15
CA THR A 166 -7.98 13.39 -2.31
C THR A 166 -6.78 12.58 -2.78
N LEU A 167 -7.00 11.34 -3.22
CA LEU A 167 -5.94 10.49 -3.76
C LEU A 167 -5.47 11.00 -5.11
N THR A 168 -6.39 11.27 -6.02
CA THR A 168 -6.09 11.72 -7.39
C THR A 168 -5.46 13.09 -7.44
N ALA A 169 -5.78 13.98 -6.50
CA ALA A 169 -5.14 15.29 -6.38
C ALA A 169 -3.63 15.21 -6.07
N GLN A 170 -3.15 14.09 -5.56
CA GLN A 170 -1.73 13.87 -5.26
C GLN A 170 -1.04 12.95 -6.28
N ALA A 171 -1.78 12.45 -7.28
CA ALA A 171 -1.27 11.50 -8.24
C ALA A 171 -0.50 12.17 -9.38
N ASP A 172 0.65 11.60 -9.73
CA ASP A 172 1.32 11.91 -11.00
C ASP A 172 0.64 11.20 -12.18
N TYR A 173 0.03 10.03 -11.89
CA TYR A 173 -0.69 9.21 -12.86
C TYR A 173 -2.00 8.69 -12.28
N THR A 174 -3.05 8.69 -13.08
CA THR A 174 -4.32 8.04 -12.74
C THR A 174 -4.67 7.00 -13.79
N LEU A 175 -4.92 5.77 -13.34
CA LEU A 175 -5.40 4.67 -14.19
C LEU A 175 -6.87 4.40 -13.88
N HIS A 176 -7.74 4.66 -14.85
CA HIS A 176 -9.18 4.46 -14.70
C HIS A 176 -9.57 3.02 -15.09
N ASN A 177 -10.25 2.33 -14.20
CA ASN A 177 -10.76 0.97 -14.41
C ASN A 177 -12.28 1.01 -14.66
N ASP A 178 -12.68 1.66 -15.75
CA ASP A 178 -14.06 1.87 -16.18
C ASP A 178 -14.36 1.24 -17.55
N ALA A 179 -13.33 0.90 -18.32
CA ALA A 179 -13.43 0.33 -19.66
C ALA A 179 -13.09 -1.18 -19.74
N GLY A 180 -13.03 -1.86 -18.58
CA GLY A 180 -12.78 -3.29 -18.49
C GLY A 180 -11.32 -3.69 -18.24
N LEU A 181 -11.12 -5.00 -18.01
CA LEU A 181 -9.84 -5.56 -17.57
C LEU A 181 -8.72 -5.31 -18.59
N GLU A 182 -8.96 -5.59 -19.86
CA GLU A 182 -7.96 -5.46 -20.92
C GLU A 182 -7.50 -4.01 -21.09
N ALA A 183 -8.42 -3.06 -21.03
CA ALA A 183 -8.10 -1.64 -21.12
C ALA A 183 -7.20 -1.19 -19.96
N LEU A 184 -7.50 -1.63 -18.73
CA LEU A 184 -6.67 -1.35 -17.55
C LEU A 184 -5.28 -1.96 -17.68
N GLN A 185 -5.20 -3.23 -18.12
CA GLN A 185 -3.92 -3.92 -18.34
C GLN A 185 -3.07 -3.21 -19.39
N ALA A 186 -3.67 -2.82 -20.53
CA ALA A 186 -2.97 -2.08 -21.57
C ALA A 186 -2.49 -0.71 -21.09
N ALA A 187 -3.28 0.01 -20.28
CA ALA A 187 -2.88 1.29 -19.72
C ALA A 187 -1.73 1.12 -18.70
N ALA A 188 -1.79 0.08 -17.86
CA ALA A 188 -0.72 -0.26 -16.92
C ALA A 188 0.59 -0.63 -17.63
N ALA A 189 0.52 -1.42 -18.72
CA ALA A 189 1.68 -1.80 -19.52
C ALA A 189 2.37 -0.58 -20.14
N ARG A 190 1.60 0.32 -20.77
CA ARG A 190 2.15 1.57 -21.32
C ARG A 190 2.83 2.45 -20.26
N LEU A 191 2.23 2.55 -19.09
CA LEU A 191 2.84 3.30 -17.97
C LEU A 191 4.13 2.63 -17.50
N CYS A 192 4.14 1.30 -17.37
CA CYS A 192 5.30 0.52 -16.99
C CYS A 192 6.47 0.72 -17.95
N GLU A 193 6.25 0.54 -19.26
CA GLU A 193 7.26 0.71 -20.31
C GLU A 193 7.86 2.13 -20.29
N ARG A 194 6.99 3.14 -20.18
CA ARG A 194 7.41 4.53 -20.09
C ARG A 194 8.33 4.77 -18.90
N LEU A 195 7.95 4.31 -17.69
CA LEU A 195 8.71 4.54 -16.48
C LEU A 195 10.02 3.73 -16.45
N GLN A 196 10.05 2.54 -17.04
CA GLN A 196 11.27 1.77 -17.20
C GLN A 196 12.27 2.50 -18.11
N ALA A 197 11.78 3.06 -19.22
CA ALA A 197 12.62 3.84 -20.14
C ALA A 197 13.18 5.11 -19.46
N GLU A 198 12.35 5.86 -18.72
CA GLU A 198 12.76 7.05 -17.96
C GLU A 198 13.81 6.69 -16.87
N GLY A 199 13.58 5.62 -16.10
CA GLY A 199 14.48 5.16 -15.04
C GLY A 199 15.81 4.60 -15.55
N GLY A 200 15.80 3.99 -16.74
CA GLY A 200 17.01 3.51 -17.41
C GLY A 200 17.95 4.62 -17.87
N VAL A 201 17.42 5.73 -18.35
CA VAL A 201 18.20 6.91 -18.76
C VAL A 201 18.91 7.55 -17.56
N THR A 202 18.26 7.61 -16.41
CA THR A 202 18.85 8.21 -15.17
C THR A 202 20.01 7.38 -14.61
N ALA A 203 20.08 6.09 -14.90
CA ALA A 203 21.15 5.20 -14.42
C ALA A 203 22.42 5.25 -15.29
N ALA A 204 22.38 5.90 -16.46
CA ALA A 204 23.47 5.96 -17.44
C ALA A 204 24.27 7.29 -17.38
N LEU A 205 23.92 8.21 -16.47
CA LEU A 205 24.61 9.48 -16.20
C LEU A 205 25.33 9.43 -14.85
#